data_446f9422255abecf53b57d1a38c6b6df
#
_entry.id   446f9422255abecf53b57d1a38c6b6df
#
_cell.length_a   1.000
_cell.length_b   1.000
_cell.length_c   1.000
_cell.angle_alpha   90.00
_cell.angle_beta   90.00
_cell.angle_gamma   90.00
#
_symmetry.space_group_name_H-M   'P 1'
#
loop_
_entity.id
_entity.type
_entity.pdbx_description
1 polymer ?
#
loop_
_entity_poly.entity_id
_entity_poly.type
_entity_poly.pdbx_seq_one_letter_code
_entity_poly.pdbx_strand_id
1 'polypeptide(L)'
;MKIAKKIAIVVFVFSVVSCGTMRDVSIYEPSKSVSPFEQFPYKILFNDSKENGLWGVKTNACKQVSYKNNNSYVGEDHLHIKWNESDCKYVAIGLKWSNYKVKNLKPILESTAIELRVRIDSGTLSNVPMFFVLVDYGGKQCRANINYLDLEGGKIDTMWRRIQIPLQAFNYEKKGVNMSNIKELRLEFQRKGDLHIDNIKIVPYNYNYTKSKEKFTKLFDSHPQDLGVGKEYWWGINTKYSSSLKFGNSFKNESVVVDYPESKDLKWNTFGFSPFQWMHVDISSIYRTSAIKFKIKANELPKLKVFLFSYKGKKRRLQIVLNDSNFINRGDGIYDAYLPLKSLEEHEKFTWKSLKEIRFKVLSGNQFEVGNFQLIEFRGNPQKPTQWKGI
;
A
#
# COMPACT_ATOMS: atom_id res chain seq x y z
N MET A 1 -15.67 70.29 -40.80
CA MET A 1 -15.53 70.21 -39.33
C MET A 1 -16.82 69.78 -38.56
N LYS A 2 -17.99 69.81 -39.14
CA LYS A 2 -19.25 69.40 -38.47
C LYS A 2 -19.57 67.90 -38.59
N ILE A 3 -19.04 67.17 -39.57
CA ILE A 3 -19.25 65.74 -39.78
C ILE A 3 -18.41 64.88 -38.82
N ALA A 4 -17.17 65.32 -38.54
CA ALA A 4 -16.27 64.58 -37.62
C ALA A 4 -16.77 64.52 -36.14
N LYS A 5 -17.52 65.57 -35.69
CA LYS A 5 -18.12 65.62 -34.35
C LYS A 5 -19.29 64.64 -34.18
N LYS A 6 -20.06 64.39 -35.25
CA LYS A 6 -21.21 63.47 -35.19
C LYS A 6 -20.75 62.00 -35.18
N ILE A 7 -19.62 61.68 -35.86
CA ILE A 7 -19.07 60.31 -35.87
C ILE A 7 -18.44 59.98 -34.51
N ALA A 8 -17.79 60.93 -33.82
CA ALA A 8 -17.23 60.71 -32.50
C ALA A 8 -18.28 60.42 -31.43
N ILE A 9 -19.48 61.06 -31.53
CA ILE A 9 -20.58 60.82 -30.60
C ILE A 9 -21.22 59.43 -30.83
N VAL A 10 -21.32 59.00 -32.09
CA VAL A 10 -21.90 57.68 -32.40
C VAL A 10 -20.96 56.55 -31.97
N VAL A 11 -19.64 56.71 -32.12
CA VAL A 11 -18.63 55.72 -31.66
C VAL A 11 -18.62 55.65 -30.12
N PHE A 12 -18.82 56.79 -29.41
CA PHE A 12 -18.82 56.79 -27.95
C PHE A 12 -20.10 56.19 -27.37
N VAL A 13 -21.24 56.32 -28.05
CA VAL A 13 -22.49 55.66 -27.62
C VAL A 13 -22.46 54.16 -27.83
N PHE A 14 -21.80 53.65 -28.90
CA PHE A 14 -21.58 52.22 -29.11
C PHE A 14 -20.60 51.58 -28.12
N SER A 15 -19.59 52.32 -27.69
CA SER A 15 -18.65 51.79 -26.68
C SER A 15 -19.23 51.72 -25.27
N VAL A 16 -20.29 52.51 -24.94
CA VAL A 16 -20.93 52.47 -23.64
C VAL A 16 -22.06 51.42 -23.57
N VAL A 17 -22.65 51.02 -24.70
CA VAL A 17 -23.67 49.97 -24.76
C VAL A 17 -23.02 48.57 -24.77
N SER A 18 -21.76 48.46 -25.18
CA SER A 18 -21.03 47.19 -25.17
C SER A 18 -20.55 46.74 -23.78
N CYS A 19 -20.54 47.60 -22.77
CA CYS A 19 -20.15 47.25 -21.40
C CYS A 19 -21.30 46.76 -20.52
N GLY A 20 -22.55 46.81 -21.02
CA GLY A 20 -23.73 46.42 -20.24
C GLY A 20 -24.15 44.96 -20.31
N THR A 21 -23.62 44.19 -21.25
CA THR A 21 -24.07 42.82 -21.49
C THR A 21 -23.12 41.72 -20.96
N MET A 22 -22.08 42.09 -20.21
CA MET A 22 -21.17 41.12 -19.56
C MET A 22 -21.52 40.85 -18.10
N ARG A 23 -22.71 41.20 -17.62
CA ARG A 23 -23.09 40.96 -16.22
C ARG A 23 -23.81 39.64 -15.95
N ASP A 24 -24.19 38.88 -16.94
CA ASP A 24 -24.99 37.67 -16.72
C ASP A 24 -24.28 36.35 -16.97
N VAL A 25 -22.94 36.35 -17.15
CA VAL A 25 -22.19 35.12 -17.31
C VAL A 25 -21.61 34.59 -15.99
N SER A 26 -21.71 35.35 -14.90
CA SER A 26 -21.21 34.94 -13.58
C SER A 26 -22.22 34.20 -12.69
N ILE A 27 -23.39 33.86 -13.17
CA ILE A 27 -24.44 33.19 -12.36
C ILE A 27 -24.54 31.69 -12.60
N TYR A 28 -23.78 31.15 -13.55
CA TYR A 28 -23.53 29.70 -13.62
C TYR A 28 -22.20 29.37 -12.94
N GLU A 29 -22.11 29.52 -11.63
CA GLU A 29 -21.26 28.60 -10.90
C GLU A 29 -21.89 27.22 -11.15
N PRO A 30 -21.16 26.28 -11.80
CA PRO A 30 -21.66 24.93 -11.88
C PRO A 30 -21.90 24.51 -10.43
N SER A 31 -23.12 24.11 -10.11
CA SER A 31 -23.49 23.58 -8.80
C SER A 31 -22.38 22.62 -8.44
N LYS A 32 -21.60 22.89 -7.38
CA LYS A 32 -20.51 22.02 -6.92
C LYS A 32 -21.13 20.65 -6.82
N SER A 33 -20.82 19.76 -7.75
CA SER A 33 -21.35 18.41 -7.73
C SER A 33 -20.93 17.80 -6.41
N VAL A 34 -21.91 17.53 -5.56
CA VAL A 34 -21.66 16.92 -4.25
C VAL A 34 -20.90 15.62 -4.50
N SER A 35 -19.77 15.45 -3.85
CA SER A 35 -18.93 14.29 -4.11
C SER A 35 -19.70 13.00 -3.81
N PRO A 36 -19.51 11.92 -4.55
CA PRO A 36 -20.16 10.63 -4.27
C PRO A 36 -19.95 10.16 -2.82
N PHE A 37 -18.81 10.52 -2.21
CA PHE A 37 -18.55 10.22 -0.81
C PHE A 37 -19.45 11.00 0.14
N GLU A 38 -19.74 12.28 -0.13
CA GLU A 38 -20.65 13.08 0.71
C GLU A 38 -22.06 12.52 0.70
N GLN A 39 -22.51 12.00 -0.44
CA GLN A 39 -23.81 11.35 -0.61
C GLN A 39 -23.87 9.93 -0.01
N PHE A 40 -22.75 9.31 0.29
CA PHE A 40 -22.70 7.95 0.84
C PHE A 40 -23.11 7.94 2.32
N PRO A 41 -24.25 7.32 2.69
CA PRO A 41 -24.81 7.43 4.03
C PRO A 41 -24.17 6.51 5.07
N TYR A 42 -23.46 5.47 4.64
CA TYR A 42 -22.96 4.40 5.52
C TYR A 42 -21.48 4.58 5.84
N LYS A 43 -21.08 5.76 6.31
CA LYS A 43 -19.65 6.08 6.53
C LYS A 43 -19.06 5.39 7.75
N ILE A 44 -19.86 5.19 8.82
CA ILE A 44 -19.40 4.62 10.09
C ILE A 44 -19.70 3.11 10.10
N LEU A 45 -18.70 2.32 10.44
CA LEU A 45 -18.82 0.88 10.59
C LEU A 45 -18.78 0.46 12.06
N PHE A 46 -17.93 1.12 12.86
CA PHE A 46 -17.80 0.91 14.29
C PHE A 46 -17.19 2.12 14.97
N ASN A 47 -17.87 2.69 15.93
CA ASN A 47 -17.38 3.72 16.84
C ASN A 47 -17.49 3.24 18.30
N ASP A 48 -18.51 2.40 18.60
CA ASP A 48 -18.88 2.07 19.95
C ASP A 48 -19.81 0.83 19.93
N SER A 49 -19.74 0.03 20.97
CA SER A 49 -20.49 -1.24 21.05
C SER A 49 -21.99 -1.05 21.16
N LYS A 50 -22.46 0.08 21.70
CA LYS A 50 -23.88 0.40 21.84
C LYS A 50 -24.52 0.74 20.51
N GLU A 51 -23.76 1.44 19.63
CA GLU A 51 -24.28 1.90 18.35
C GLU A 51 -24.08 0.90 17.22
N ASN A 52 -22.99 0.14 17.28
CA ASN A 52 -22.53 -0.68 16.16
C ASN A 52 -22.44 -2.15 16.51
N GLY A 53 -23.38 -2.93 16.00
CA GLY A 53 -23.42 -4.36 16.24
C GLY A 53 -22.27 -5.12 15.56
N LEU A 54 -21.69 -6.06 16.30
CA LEU A 54 -20.71 -7.02 15.81
C LEU A 54 -21.23 -8.45 15.91
N TRP A 55 -20.70 -9.34 15.08
CA TRP A 55 -20.88 -10.78 15.25
C TRP A 55 -19.52 -11.46 15.44
N GLY A 56 -19.56 -12.69 15.92
CA GLY A 56 -18.32 -13.42 16.18
C GLY A 56 -17.57 -12.95 17.43
N VAL A 57 -18.19 -12.12 18.27
CA VAL A 57 -17.56 -11.56 19.48
C VAL A 57 -17.66 -12.50 20.70
N LYS A 58 -18.34 -13.62 20.58
CA LYS A 58 -18.38 -14.62 21.68
C LYS A 58 -16.99 -15.18 21.93
N THR A 59 -16.52 -15.07 23.16
CA THR A 59 -15.29 -15.68 23.63
C THR A 59 -15.32 -17.20 23.50
N ASN A 60 -14.25 -17.80 23.05
CA ASN A 60 -14.06 -19.24 22.93
C ASN A 60 -12.57 -19.60 23.14
N ALA A 61 -12.19 -20.86 22.94
CA ALA A 61 -10.79 -21.30 23.10
C ALA A 61 -9.77 -20.52 22.27
N CYS A 62 -10.18 -19.95 21.10
CA CYS A 62 -9.27 -19.32 20.14
C CYS A 62 -9.28 -17.80 20.20
N LYS A 63 -10.26 -17.21 20.85
CA LYS A 63 -10.33 -15.75 21.01
C LYS A 63 -11.07 -15.33 22.26
N GLN A 64 -10.60 -14.24 22.81
CA GLN A 64 -11.26 -13.47 23.85
C GLN A 64 -11.60 -12.09 23.27
N VAL A 65 -12.86 -11.70 23.38
CA VAL A 65 -13.32 -10.40 22.89
C VAL A 65 -13.98 -9.68 24.05
N SER A 66 -13.60 -8.44 24.25
CA SER A 66 -14.16 -7.54 25.27
C SER A 66 -14.24 -6.11 24.73
N TYR A 67 -15.11 -5.33 25.33
CA TYR A 67 -15.16 -3.89 25.12
C TYR A 67 -14.49 -3.20 26.29
N LYS A 68 -13.67 -2.19 26.01
CA LYS A 68 -12.91 -1.43 27.01
C LYS A 68 -13.31 0.02 26.91
N ASN A 69 -13.64 0.62 28.06
CA ASN A 69 -14.06 2.03 28.16
C ASN A 69 -12.93 2.98 28.59
N ASN A 70 -11.74 2.45 28.80
CA ASN A 70 -10.57 3.25 29.14
C ASN A 70 -9.72 3.51 27.88
N ASN A 71 -9.35 4.76 27.66
CA ASN A 71 -8.49 5.14 26.53
C ASN A 71 -9.08 4.78 25.15
N SER A 72 -10.39 4.95 24.96
CA SER A 72 -11.03 4.84 23.64
C SER A 72 -10.55 5.96 22.74
N TYR A 73 -10.45 5.72 21.43
CA TYR A 73 -10.11 6.75 20.45
C TYR A 73 -11.31 7.64 20.18
N VAL A 74 -12.49 7.04 20.08
CA VAL A 74 -13.78 7.72 19.89
C VAL A 74 -14.87 6.97 20.64
N GLY A 75 -15.97 7.65 21.00
CA GLY A 75 -17.10 7.02 21.68
C GLY A 75 -16.82 6.64 23.15
N GLU A 76 -17.64 5.74 23.68
CA GLU A 76 -17.55 5.31 25.07
C GLU A 76 -16.63 4.10 25.27
N ASP A 77 -16.54 3.23 24.28
CA ASP A 77 -15.72 2.03 24.36
C ASP A 77 -15.01 1.69 23.03
N HIS A 78 -14.11 0.75 23.09
CA HIS A 78 -13.43 0.19 21.93
C HIS A 78 -13.33 -1.32 22.04
N LEU A 79 -13.11 -1.98 20.93
CA LEU A 79 -12.95 -3.41 20.83
C LEU A 79 -11.54 -3.84 21.26
N HIS A 80 -11.45 -4.79 22.19
CA HIS A 80 -10.22 -5.48 22.55
C HIS A 80 -10.33 -6.96 22.20
N ILE A 81 -9.42 -7.46 21.40
CA ILE A 81 -9.39 -8.83 20.93
C ILE A 81 -8.03 -9.47 21.17
N LYS A 82 -8.03 -10.62 21.89
CA LYS A 82 -6.90 -11.55 22.01
C LYS A 82 -7.24 -12.80 21.25
N TRP A 83 -6.30 -13.31 20.46
CA TRP A 83 -6.56 -14.51 19.66
C TRP A 83 -5.32 -15.38 19.53
N ASN A 84 -5.57 -16.67 19.29
CA ASN A 84 -4.58 -17.66 18.94
C ASN A 84 -5.18 -18.63 17.93
N GLU A 85 -4.75 -18.56 16.67
CA GLU A 85 -5.28 -19.44 15.62
C GLU A 85 -4.72 -20.86 15.64
N SER A 86 -3.75 -21.17 16.53
CA SER A 86 -3.11 -22.49 16.55
C SER A 86 -4.12 -23.64 16.74
N ASP A 87 -5.19 -23.37 17.47
CA ASP A 87 -6.22 -24.36 17.83
C ASP A 87 -7.49 -24.21 16.97
N CYS A 88 -7.57 -23.20 16.15
CA CYS A 88 -8.73 -22.90 15.30
C CYS A 88 -8.31 -22.61 13.88
N LYS A 89 -9.07 -23.18 12.94
CA LYS A 89 -8.86 -22.93 11.51
C LYS A 89 -9.24 -21.50 11.09
N TYR A 90 -9.98 -20.77 11.91
CA TYR A 90 -10.56 -19.49 11.55
C TYR A 90 -10.89 -18.65 12.78
N VAL A 91 -10.34 -17.44 12.83
CA VAL A 91 -10.66 -16.43 13.85
C VAL A 91 -11.08 -15.15 13.15
N ALA A 92 -12.33 -14.74 13.35
CA ALA A 92 -12.84 -13.51 12.75
C ALA A 92 -13.88 -12.83 13.64
N ILE A 93 -14.06 -11.55 13.40
CA ILE A 93 -15.22 -10.76 13.80
C ILE A 93 -15.81 -10.09 12.55
N GLY A 94 -17.10 -9.87 12.53
CA GLY A 94 -17.76 -9.15 11.44
C GLY A 94 -18.57 -7.99 11.96
N LEU A 95 -18.59 -6.92 11.16
CA LEU A 95 -19.32 -5.71 11.45
C LEU A 95 -20.69 -5.78 10.80
N LYS A 96 -21.75 -5.65 11.62
CA LYS A 96 -23.17 -5.60 11.17
C LYS A 96 -23.49 -4.29 10.45
N TRP A 97 -22.55 -3.70 9.83
CA TRP A 97 -22.53 -2.42 9.13
C TRP A 97 -23.93 -1.92 8.73
N SER A 98 -24.43 -0.91 9.47
CA SER A 98 -25.78 -0.38 9.35
C SER A 98 -26.88 -1.47 9.32
N ASN A 99 -26.82 -2.40 10.26
CA ASN A 99 -27.75 -3.52 10.37
C ASN A 99 -27.91 -4.32 9.07
N TYR A 100 -26.78 -4.59 8.39
CA TYR A 100 -26.73 -5.31 7.12
C TYR A 100 -27.48 -4.65 5.96
N LYS A 101 -27.87 -3.38 6.02
CA LYS A 101 -28.41 -2.70 4.83
C LYS A 101 -27.44 -2.84 3.66
N VAL A 102 -27.96 -2.93 2.46
CA VAL A 102 -27.19 -3.00 1.22
C VAL A 102 -26.33 -1.73 1.06
N LYS A 103 -25.04 -1.87 0.77
CA LYS A 103 -24.14 -0.75 0.46
C LYS A 103 -23.68 -0.81 -0.98
N ASN A 104 -23.92 0.23 -1.72
CA ASN A 104 -23.36 0.43 -3.03
C ASN A 104 -22.03 1.18 -2.91
N LEU A 105 -20.90 0.46 -2.98
CA LEU A 105 -19.58 1.05 -2.89
C LEU A 105 -19.01 1.48 -4.25
N LYS A 106 -19.67 1.14 -5.38
CA LYS A 106 -19.16 1.48 -6.72
C LYS A 106 -18.88 2.97 -6.92
N PRO A 107 -19.78 3.91 -6.53
CA PRO A 107 -19.54 5.33 -6.76
C PRO A 107 -18.32 5.89 -6.00
N ILE A 108 -17.96 5.28 -4.87
CA ILE A 108 -16.89 5.75 -3.99
C ILE A 108 -15.61 4.88 -4.08
N LEU A 109 -15.62 3.86 -4.92
CA LEU A 109 -14.58 2.84 -4.99
C LEU A 109 -13.17 3.42 -5.24
N GLU A 110 -13.09 4.42 -6.09
CA GLU A 110 -11.81 5.01 -6.52
C GLU A 110 -11.28 6.12 -5.61
N SER A 111 -12.13 6.67 -4.76
CA SER A 111 -11.83 7.88 -3.99
C SER A 111 -11.88 7.68 -2.48
N THR A 112 -12.05 6.43 -2.00
CA THR A 112 -12.22 6.17 -0.58
C THR A 112 -11.39 4.99 -0.08
N ALA A 113 -11.19 4.96 1.24
CA ALA A 113 -10.57 3.87 1.98
C ALA A 113 -11.40 3.51 3.21
N ILE A 114 -11.24 2.27 3.69
CA ILE A 114 -11.62 1.90 5.04
C ILE A 114 -10.48 2.37 5.95
N GLU A 115 -10.82 3.16 6.96
CA GLU A 115 -9.92 3.62 8.02
C GLU A 115 -10.32 2.97 9.34
N LEU A 116 -9.33 2.63 10.17
CA LEU A 116 -9.53 2.24 11.55
C LEU A 116 -8.35 2.68 12.42
N ARG A 117 -8.58 2.73 13.71
CA ARG A 117 -7.54 2.96 14.72
C ARG A 117 -7.21 1.65 15.41
N VAL A 118 -5.90 1.44 15.63
CA VAL A 118 -5.39 0.25 16.32
C VAL A 118 -4.28 0.63 17.28
N ARG A 119 -4.17 -0.11 18.39
CA ARG A 119 -3.04 -0.06 19.31
C ARG A 119 -2.84 -1.41 19.99
N ILE A 120 -1.73 -1.55 20.68
CA ILE A 120 -1.42 -2.69 21.56
C ILE A 120 -1.06 -2.17 22.95
N ASP A 121 -1.11 -3.01 23.96
CA ASP A 121 -0.78 -2.59 25.32
C ASP A 121 0.72 -2.47 25.57
N SER A 122 1.55 -3.24 24.85
CA SER A 122 3.00 -3.19 24.97
C SER A 122 3.72 -3.68 23.73
N GLY A 123 4.94 -3.21 23.54
CA GLY A 123 5.79 -3.62 22.41
C GLY A 123 5.45 -2.93 21.09
N THR A 124 5.77 -3.59 19.99
CA THR A 124 5.60 -3.06 18.63
C THR A 124 5.32 -4.19 17.64
N LEU A 125 4.36 -3.97 16.74
CA LEU A 125 4.10 -4.84 15.60
C LEU A 125 4.43 -4.12 14.30
N SER A 126 5.27 -4.71 13.47
CA SER A 126 5.67 -4.17 12.17
C SER A 126 4.71 -4.54 11.03
N ASN A 127 3.71 -5.37 11.30
CA ASN A 127 2.70 -5.76 10.32
C ASN A 127 1.32 -5.81 10.96
N VAL A 128 0.29 -5.73 10.12
CA VAL A 128 -1.10 -5.84 10.56
C VAL A 128 -1.48 -7.32 10.61
N PRO A 129 -1.82 -7.86 11.78
CA PRO A 129 -2.07 -9.29 11.96
C PRO A 129 -3.49 -9.71 11.56
N MET A 130 -4.11 -8.99 10.64
CA MET A 130 -5.48 -9.28 10.20
C MET A 130 -5.68 -8.98 8.71
N PHE A 131 -6.69 -9.61 8.13
CA PHE A 131 -7.20 -9.32 6.78
C PHE A 131 -8.54 -8.61 6.85
N PHE A 132 -8.74 -7.71 5.91
CA PHE A 132 -10.02 -7.05 5.65
C PHE A 132 -10.74 -7.82 4.54
N VAL A 133 -11.98 -8.22 4.81
CA VAL A 133 -12.79 -9.02 3.88
C VAL A 133 -14.15 -8.36 3.69
N LEU A 134 -14.47 -7.97 2.45
CA LEU A 134 -15.80 -7.53 2.08
C LEU A 134 -16.62 -8.73 1.63
N VAL A 135 -17.88 -8.78 2.06
CA VAL A 135 -18.83 -9.84 1.73
C VAL A 135 -20.05 -9.19 1.09
N ASP A 136 -20.46 -9.69 -0.06
CA ASP A 136 -21.70 -9.28 -0.71
C ASP A 136 -22.91 -10.11 -0.26
N TYR A 137 -24.11 -9.71 -0.64
CA TYR A 137 -25.34 -10.45 -0.32
C TYR A 137 -25.46 -11.80 -1.06
N GLY A 138 -24.68 -12.01 -2.12
CA GLY A 138 -24.56 -13.29 -2.78
C GLY A 138 -23.62 -14.27 -2.04
N GLY A 139 -23.05 -13.84 -0.91
CA GLY A 139 -22.11 -14.65 -0.12
C GLY A 139 -20.69 -14.69 -0.68
N LYS A 140 -20.42 -13.99 -1.80
CA LYS A 140 -19.08 -13.89 -2.35
C LYS A 140 -18.21 -12.96 -1.49
N GLN A 141 -16.91 -13.29 -1.42
CA GLN A 141 -15.97 -12.61 -0.54
C GLN A 141 -14.73 -12.17 -1.30
N CYS A 142 -14.24 -10.97 -1.00
CA CYS A 142 -12.96 -10.49 -1.47
C CYS A 142 -12.12 -9.96 -0.32
N ARG A 143 -10.82 -10.24 -0.37
CA ARG A 143 -9.85 -9.75 0.60
C ARG A 143 -9.12 -8.55 0.07
N ALA A 144 -8.82 -7.63 0.96
CA ALA A 144 -7.89 -6.57 0.64
C ALA A 144 -6.47 -7.11 0.54
N ASN A 145 -5.73 -6.60 -0.43
CA ASN A 145 -4.30 -6.84 -0.49
C ASN A 145 -3.59 -5.93 0.52
N ILE A 146 -3.04 -6.50 1.57
CA ILE A 146 -2.33 -5.78 2.64
C ILE A 146 -1.14 -4.95 2.16
N ASN A 147 -0.60 -5.24 0.97
CA ASN A 147 0.45 -4.41 0.37
C ASN A 147 -0.01 -2.99 0.03
N TYR A 148 -1.31 -2.78 -0.04
CA TYR A 148 -1.91 -1.47 -0.28
C TYR A 148 -2.38 -0.79 1.00
N LEU A 149 -2.11 -1.40 2.13
CA LEU A 149 -2.44 -0.86 3.44
C LEU A 149 -1.49 0.29 3.78
N ASP A 150 -2.06 1.39 4.22
CA ASP A 150 -1.34 2.56 4.72
C ASP A 150 -1.39 2.56 6.25
N LEU A 151 -0.27 2.27 6.87
CA LEU A 151 -0.11 2.19 8.33
C LEU A 151 0.69 3.39 8.82
N GLU A 152 0.07 4.21 9.65
CA GLU A 152 0.68 5.39 10.24
C GLU A 152 1.94 5.03 11.03
N GLY A 153 3.08 5.66 10.67
CA GLY A 153 4.38 5.38 11.28
C GLY A 153 4.94 3.98 10.99
N GLY A 154 4.28 3.20 10.11
CA GLY A 154 4.76 1.87 9.68
C GLY A 154 4.72 0.77 10.75
N LYS A 155 4.16 1.05 11.93
CA LYS A 155 4.09 0.12 13.07
C LYS A 155 2.81 0.33 13.88
N ILE A 156 2.38 -0.71 14.60
CA ILE A 156 1.39 -0.63 15.65
C ILE A 156 2.14 -0.69 16.99
N ASP A 157 1.89 0.26 17.85
CA ASP A 157 2.49 0.37 19.18
C ASP A 157 1.42 0.73 20.23
N THR A 158 1.81 1.27 21.37
CA THR A 158 0.90 1.66 22.45
C THR A 158 0.05 2.89 22.14
N MET A 159 0.38 3.62 21.07
CA MET A 159 -0.39 4.77 20.59
C MET A 159 -1.44 4.31 19.58
N TRP A 160 -2.57 5.00 19.53
CA TRP A 160 -3.56 4.78 18.49
C TRP A 160 -2.98 5.12 17.12
N ARG A 161 -2.75 4.10 16.29
CA ARG A 161 -2.24 4.22 14.93
C ARG A 161 -3.35 4.08 13.91
N ARG A 162 -3.31 4.89 12.89
CA ARG A 162 -4.24 4.84 11.77
C ARG A 162 -3.83 3.74 10.80
N ILE A 163 -4.82 2.93 10.40
CA ILE A 163 -4.72 2.05 9.24
C ILE A 163 -5.71 2.53 8.20
N GLN A 164 -5.28 2.70 6.97
CA GLN A 164 -6.15 2.96 5.84
C GLN A 164 -5.93 1.88 4.77
N ILE A 165 -7.03 1.33 4.26
CA ILE A 165 -6.99 0.39 3.16
C ILE A 165 -7.96 0.85 2.07
N PRO A 166 -7.45 1.24 0.90
CA PRO A 166 -8.27 1.71 -0.20
C PRO A 166 -9.27 0.66 -0.66
N LEU A 167 -10.49 1.04 -1.00
CA LEU A 167 -11.46 0.10 -1.55
C LEU A 167 -10.96 -0.60 -2.82
N GLN A 168 -10.14 0.06 -3.61
CA GLN A 168 -9.47 -0.56 -4.77
C GLN A 168 -8.45 -1.65 -4.41
N ALA A 169 -8.02 -1.76 -3.16
CA ALA A 169 -7.10 -2.80 -2.72
C ALA A 169 -7.76 -4.18 -2.63
N PHE A 170 -9.08 -4.24 -2.59
CA PHE A 170 -9.82 -5.49 -2.57
C PHE A 170 -9.82 -6.17 -3.95
N ASN A 171 -9.66 -7.48 -3.97
CA ASN A 171 -9.60 -8.26 -5.22
C ASN A 171 -11.01 -8.67 -5.72
N TYR A 172 -11.95 -7.72 -5.67
CA TYR A 172 -13.40 -7.94 -5.92
C TYR A 172 -13.67 -8.46 -7.32
N GLU A 173 -13.01 -7.92 -8.36
CA GLU A 173 -13.18 -8.37 -9.76
C GLU A 173 -12.82 -9.84 -9.91
N LYS A 174 -11.62 -10.23 -9.42
CA LYS A 174 -11.13 -11.61 -9.48
C LYS A 174 -12.04 -12.59 -8.76
N LYS A 175 -12.72 -12.13 -7.69
CA LYS A 175 -13.61 -12.95 -6.87
C LYS A 175 -15.07 -12.85 -7.27
N GLY A 176 -15.40 -12.00 -8.24
CA GLY A 176 -16.76 -11.76 -8.73
C GLY A 176 -17.68 -11.18 -7.66
N VAL A 177 -17.12 -10.40 -6.71
CA VAL A 177 -17.89 -9.73 -5.66
C VAL A 177 -18.61 -8.52 -6.23
N ASN A 178 -19.89 -8.40 -5.93
CA ASN A 178 -20.69 -7.29 -6.38
C ASN A 178 -20.55 -6.08 -5.44
N MET A 179 -19.70 -5.13 -5.80
CA MET A 179 -19.45 -3.92 -5.02
C MET A 179 -20.67 -2.97 -4.89
N SER A 180 -21.74 -3.21 -5.66
CA SER A 180 -23.02 -2.50 -5.48
C SER A 180 -23.91 -3.12 -4.42
N ASN A 181 -23.55 -4.28 -3.87
CA ASN A 181 -24.39 -5.08 -3.01
C ASN A 181 -23.64 -5.62 -1.80
N ILE A 182 -22.80 -4.79 -1.17
CA ILE A 182 -22.01 -5.20 -0.01
C ILE A 182 -22.87 -5.30 1.23
N LYS A 183 -22.73 -6.42 1.93
CA LYS A 183 -23.42 -6.75 3.17
C LYS A 183 -22.64 -6.33 4.40
N GLU A 184 -21.37 -6.75 4.49
CA GLU A 184 -20.57 -6.60 5.70
C GLU A 184 -19.07 -6.48 5.42
N LEU A 185 -18.35 -5.96 6.41
CA LEU A 185 -16.90 -6.07 6.53
C LEU A 185 -16.58 -7.10 7.62
N ARG A 186 -15.59 -7.97 7.35
CA ARG A 186 -15.00 -8.88 8.34
C ARG A 186 -13.55 -8.54 8.57
N LEU A 187 -13.12 -8.72 9.81
CA LEU A 187 -11.72 -8.72 10.20
C LEU A 187 -11.34 -10.17 10.51
N GLU A 188 -10.44 -10.74 9.71
CA GLU A 188 -9.94 -12.12 9.88
C GLU A 188 -8.54 -12.07 10.45
N PHE A 189 -8.36 -12.62 11.64
CA PHE A 189 -7.12 -12.57 12.40
C PHE A 189 -6.24 -13.77 12.11
N GLN A 190 -4.92 -13.55 12.15
CA GLN A 190 -3.92 -14.57 11.85
C GLN A 190 -2.99 -14.79 13.02
N ARG A 191 -2.51 -16.02 13.16
CA ARG A 191 -1.53 -16.43 14.17
C ARG A 191 -2.06 -16.24 15.59
N LYS A 192 -1.32 -15.51 16.41
CA LYS A 192 -1.72 -15.04 17.74
C LYS A 192 -1.50 -13.54 17.82
N GLY A 193 -2.30 -12.88 18.61
CA GLY A 193 -2.18 -11.45 18.82
C GLY A 193 -3.07 -10.94 19.92
N ASP A 194 -2.85 -9.69 20.23
CA ASP A 194 -3.58 -8.89 21.20
C ASP A 194 -3.69 -7.49 20.61
N LEU A 195 -4.89 -6.99 20.37
CA LEU A 195 -5.10 -5.75 19.63
C LEU A 195 -6.34 -5.01 20.12
N HIS A 196 -6.20 -3.71 20.25
CA HIS A 196 -7.32 -2.79 20.42
C HIS A 196 -7.67 -2.18 19.07
N ILE A 197 -8.98 -2.10 18.78
CA ILE A 197 -9.52 -1.60 17.51
C ILE A 197 -10.63 -0.59 17.80
N ASP A 198 -10.64 0.53 17.10
CA ASP A 198 -11.62 1.58 17.26
C ASP A 198 -11.83 2.37 15.95
N ASN A 199 -12.91 3.18 15.89
CA ASN A 199 -13.20 4.15 14.84
C ASN A 199 -13.07 3.59 13.43
N ILE A 200 -13.82 2.52 13.12
CA ILE A 200 -13.83 1.92 11.79
C ILE A 200 -14.82 2.68 10.91
N LYS A 201 -14.34 3.29 9.83
CA LYS A 201 -15.15 4.14 8.96
C LYS A 201 -14.66 4.16 7.50
N ILE A 202 -15.51 4.62 6.59
CA ILE A 202 -15.12 5.00 5.23
C ILE A 202 -14.68 6.47 5.25
N VAL A 203 -13.54 6.73 4.64
CA VAL A 203 -12.97 8.08 4.54
C VAL A 203 -12.62 8.41 3.10
N PRO A 204 -12.61 9.70 2.71
CA PRO A 204 -12.00 10.12 1.46
C PRO A 204 -10.54 9.67 1.42
N TYR A 205 -10.12 9.18 0.27
CA TYR A 205 -8.76 8.72 0.09
C TYR A 205 -8.20 9.22 -1.24
N ASN A 206 -7.21 10.10 -1.15
CA ASN A 206 -6.56 10.62 -2.33
C ASN A 206 -5.36 9.74 -2.68
N TYR A 207 -5.45 9.05 -3.81
CA TYR A 207 -4.36 8.24 -4.35
C TYR A 207 -3.23 9.05 -4.99
N ASN A 208 -3.38 10.37 -5.09
CA ASN A 208 -2.36 11.26 -5.65
C ASN A 208 -1.39 11.70 -4.56
N TYR A 209 -0.30 10.96 -4.40
CA TYR A 209 0.74 11.33 -3.44
C TYR A 209 1.78 12.24 -4.12
N THR A 210 1.66 13.53 -3.90
CA THR A 210 2.60 14.53 -4.44
C THR A 210 3.89 14.65 -3.64
N LYS A 211 3.89 14.31 -2.35
CA LYS A 211 5.07 14.42 -1.46
C LYS A 211 6.28 13.59 -1.88
N SER A 212 6.08 12.49 -2.61
CA SER A 212 7.16 11.62 -3.03
C SER A 212 7.91 12.15 -4.26
N LYS A 213 7.27 12.96 -5.08
CA LYS A 213 7.86 13.46 -6.33
C LYS A 213 9.05 14.39 -6.09
N GLU A 214 8.95 15.27 -5.10
CA GLU A 214 10.05 16.16 -4.70
C GLU A 214 11.21 15.41 -4.05
N LYS A 215 10.93 14.36 -3.28
CA LYS A 215 11.94 13.56 -2.60
C LYS A 215 12.84 12.82 -3.58
N PHE A 216 12.29 12.31 -4.68
CA PHE A 216 13.04 11.56 -5.67
C PHE A 216 13.77 12.41 -6.71
N THR A 217 13.25 13.56 -7.07
CA THR A 217 13.96 14.50 -7.95
C THR A 217 15.22 15.08 -7.30
N LYS A 218 15.26 15.19 -5.97
CA LYS A 218 16.45 15.64 -5.22
C LYS A 218 17.48 14.53 -4.97
N LEU A 219 17.07 13.27 -5.00
CA LEU A 219 17.93 12.12 -4.63
C LEU A 219 18.95 11.75 -5.71
N PHE A 220 18.71 12.15 -6.96
CA PHE A 220 19.62 11.85 -8.07
C PHE A 220 20.76 12.86 -8.23
N ASP A 221 20.77 13.90 -7.43
CA ASP A 221 21.81 14.93 -7.56
C ASP A 221 23.18 14.50 -7.04
N SER A 222 23.33 13.35 -6.34
CA SER A 222 24.68 12.90 -5.96
C SER A 222 24.86 11.52 -5.35
N HIS A 223 23.85 10.83 -4.76
CA HIS A 223 24.12 9.60 -3.99
C HIS A 223 23.05 8.50 -4.14
N PRO A 224 23.45 7.21 -4.08
CA PRO A 224 22.52 6.11 -3.99
C PRO A 224 21.54 6.27 -2.82
N GLN A 225 20.26 6.00 -3.06
CA GLN A 225 19.25 5.99 -2.01
C GLN A 225 19.15 4.60 -1.41
N ASP A 226 19.43 4.47 -0.11
CA ASP A 226 19.24 3.23 0.62
C ASP A 226 17.75 2.87 0.70
N LEU A 227 17.43 1.62 0.41
CA LEU A 227 16.10 1.06 0.43
C LEU A 227 15.98 0.01 1.54
N GLY A 228 14.79 -0.14 2.10
CA GLY A 228 14.52 -1.18 3.10
C GLY A 228 15.25 -0.95 4.43
N VAL A 229 15.56 0.30 4.77
CA VAL A 229 16.15 0.67 6.06
C VAL A 229 15.07 0.60 7.13
N GLY A 230 15.37 -0.10 8.25
CA GLY A 230 14.45 -0.34 9.36
C GLY A 230 13.71 -1.67 9.24
N LYS A 231 13.98 -2.59 10.17
CA LYS A 231 13.40 -3.95 10.20
C LYS A 231 11.88 -3.96 10.24
N GLU A 232 11.28 -2.92 10.77
CA GLU A 232 9.83 -2.71 10.87
C GLU A 232 9.13 -2.55 9.50
N TYR A 233 9.89 -2.25 8.45
CA TYR A 233 9.36 -2.12 7.09
C TYR A 233 9.49 -3.40 6.26
N TRP A 234 9.99 -4.46 6.88
CA TRP A 234 10.15 -5.78 6.28
C TRP A 234 9.03 -6.74 6.71
N TRP A 235 8.76 -7.73 5.86
CA TRP A 235 7.81 -8.80 6.16
C TRP A 235 8.31 -10.14 5.60
N GLY A 236 7.73 -11.23 6.08
CA GLY A 236 8.06 -12.59 5.66
C GLY A 236 9.30 -13.18 6.35
N ILE A 237 9.88 -12.49 7.34
CA ILE A 237 11.12 -12.85 8.02
C ILE A 237 10.81 -13.24 9.46
N ASN A 238 11.54 -14.22 10.00
CA ASN A 238 11.38 -14.73 11.38
C ASN A 238 9.94 -15.15 11.72
N THR A 239 9.22 -15.73 10.78
CA THR A 239 7.87 -16.21 11.02
C THR A 239 7.83 -17.72 11.19
N LYS A 240 6.80 -18.25 11.85
CA LYS A 240 6.58 -19.71 12.00
C LYS A 240 6.60 -20.47 10.66
N TYR A 241 6.21 -19.80 9.59
CA TYR A 241 6.14 -20.37 8.22
C TYR A 241 7.35 -20.03 7.37
N SER A 242 8.26 -19.19 7.86
CA SER A 242 9.47 -18.75 7.19
C SER A 242 10.69 -18.91 8.09
N SER A 243 10.82 -20.06 8.76
CA SER A 243 11.98 -20.39 9.62
C SER A 243 13.31 -20.34 8.87
N SER A 244 13.27 -20.50 7.56
CA SER A 244 14.39 -20.35 6.63
C SER A 244 14.76 -18.89 6.30
N LEU A 245 14.01 -17.90 6.77
CA LEU A 245 14.26 -16.49 6.48
C LEU A 245 14.50 -15.74 7.79
N LYS A 246 15.71 -15.26 8.00
CA LYS A 246 16.15 -14.54 9.22
C LYS A 246 16.83 -13.23 8.84
N PHE A 247 16.80 -12.25 9.73
CA PHE A 247 17.66 -11.07 9.54
C PHE A 247 19.14 -11.44 9.65
N GLY A 248 19.93 -10.92 8.71
CA GLY A 248 21.37 -11.07 8.65
C GLY A 248 22.12 -9.87 9.21
N ASN A 249 23.45 -9.95 9.16
CA ASN A 249 24.36 -8.92 9.64
C ASN A 249 25.64 -8.77 8.80
N SER A 250 25.74 -9.44 7.64
CA SER A 250 26.91 -9.33 6.76
C SER A 250 27.00 -8.01 6.02
N PHE A 251 25.94 -7.23 5.97
CA PHE A 251 25.88 -5.97 5.26
C PHE A 251 25.61 -4.79 6.21
N LYS A 252 25.96 -3.59 5.76
CA LYS A 252 25.80 -2.36 6.54
C LYS A 252 24.35 -2.09 6.93
N ASN A 253 23.40 -2.34 5.99
CA ASN A 253 21.99 -2.15 6.18
C ASN A 253 21.30 -3.50 6.41
N GLU A 254 19.99 -3.49 6.62
CA GLU A 254 19.20 -4.70 6.81
C GLU A 254 19.43 -5.70 5.67
N SER A 255 19.62 -6.93 6.05
CA SER A 255 19.79 -8.06 5.16
C SER A 255 18.98 -9.26 5.61
N VAL A 256 18.80 -10.20 4.71
CA VAL A 256 18.04 -11.43 4.95
C VAL A 256 18.94 -12.62 4.63
N VAL A 257 19.20 -13.43 5.63
CA VAL A 257 19.77 -14.76 5.46
C VAL A 257 18.65 -15.69 5.03
N VAL A 258 18.88 -16.35 3.92
CA VAL A 258 17.98 -17.36 3.36
C VAL A 258 18.66 -18.71 3.52
N ASP A 259 18.03 -19.59 4.26
CA ASP A 259 18.39 -21.00 4.38
C ASP A 259 17.32 -21.81 3.64
N TYR A 260 17.57 -22.09 2.37
CA TYR A 260 16.60 -22.74 1.49
C TYR A 260 16.90 -24.23 1.42
N PRO A 261 16.19 -25.06 2.20
CA PRO A 261 16.40 -26.50 2.12
C PRO A 261 15.92 -27.01 0.76
N GLU A 262 16.62 -27.98 0.21
CA GLU A 262 16.26 -28.64 -1.04
C GLU A 262 14.93 -29.40 -0.99
N SER A 263 14.37 -29.62 0.20
CA SER A 263 13.07 -30.28 0.36
C SER A 263 11.94 -29.42 -0.13
N LYS A 264 11.09 -29.96 -1.00
CA LYS A 264 9.97 -29.32 -1.70
C LYS A 264 8.84 -28.77 -0.79
N ASP A 265 8.93 -28.87 0.52
CA ASP A 265 7.85 -28.57 1.46
C ASP A 265 7.88 -27.19 2.09
N LEU A 266 8.68 -26.26 1.56
CA LEU A 266 8.65 -24.88 2.03
C LEU A 266 7.34 -24.18 1.67
N LYS A 267 6.47 -24.07 2.64
CA LYS A 267 5.20 -23.33 2.50
C LYS A 267 5.40 -21.83 2.22
N TRP A 268 6.58 -21.28 2.54
CA TRP A 268 6.84 -19.85 2.39
C TRP A 268 8.31 -19.55 2.02
N ASN A 269 8.51 -19.02 0.84
CA ASN A 269 9.82 -18.66 0.27
C ASN A 269 9.88 -17.22 -0.24
N THR A 270 9.07 -16.35 0.33
CA THR A 270 8.92 -14.96 -0.13
C THR A 270 9.10 -14.00 1.03
N PHE A 271 9.92 -12.99 0.83
CA PHE A 271 10.10 -11.87 1.74
C PHE A 271 10.04 -10.56 0.95
N GLY A 272 9.88 -9.46 1.64
CA GLY A 272 9.85 -8.16 1.01
C GLY A 272 9.93 -7.01 1.99
N PHE A 273 10.03 -5.83 1.44
CA PHE A 273 10.06 -4.60 2.22
C PHE A 273 9.35 -3.46 1.49
N SER A 274 8.88 -2.50 2.26
CA SER A 274 8.47 -1.21 1.74
C SER A 274 9.69 -0.29 1.71
N PRO A 275 10.15 0.14 0.54
CA PRO A 275 11.38 0.94 0.43
C PRO A 275 11.25 2.30 1.12
N PHE A 276 10.04 2.76 1.41
CA PHE A 276 9.76 4.11 1.91
C PHE A 276 8.73 4.08 3.05
N GLN A 277 9.04 3.33 4.10
CA GLN A 277 8.28 3.37 5.36
C GLN A 277 6.77 3.17 5.15
N TRP A 278 6.39 2.17 4.36
CA TRP A 278 5.01 1.87 3.97
C TRP A 278 4.30 2.95 3.14
N MET A 279 4.98 4.06 2.83
CA MET A 279 4.48 5.03 1.87
C MET A 279 4.73 4.56 0.43
N HIS A 280 3.87 4.96 -0.48
CA HIS A 280 4.13 4.76 -1.90
C HIS A 280 4.77 6.02 -2.50
N VAL A 281 5.60 5.84 -3.50
CA VAL A 281 6.40 6.92 -4.10
C VAL A 281 6.26 6.99 -5.60
N ASP A 282 6.34 8.20 -6.14
CA ASP A 282 6.38 8.45 -7.57
C ASP A 282 7.83 8.45 -8.07
N ILE A 283 8.19 7.44 -8.85
CA ILE A 283 9.49 7.34 -9.53
C ILE A 283 9.35 7.45 -11.04
N SER A 284 8.21 7.92 -11.54
CA SER A 284 7.92 7.98 -12.98
C SER A 284 8.87 8.86 -13.78
N SER A 285 9.49 9.84 -13.14
CA SER A 285 10.49 10.71 -13.77
C SER A 285 11.88 10.09 -13.90
N ILE A 286 12.19 9.08 -13.09
CA ILE A 286 13.55 8.54 -12.97
C ILE A 286 13.68 7.04 -13.29
N TYR A 287 12.58 6.27 -13.37
CA TYR A 287 12.68 4.81 -13.53
C TYR A 287 13.47 4.38 -14.77
N ARG A 288 13.46 5.18 -15.86
CA ARG A 288 14.20 4.87 -17.09
C ARG A 288 15.72 4.97 -16.92
N THR A 289 16.17 5.76 -15.97
CA THR A 289 17.59 5.97 -15.66
C THR A 289 18.00 5.39 -14.31
N SER A 290 17.21 4.46 -13.78
CA SER A 290 17.42 3.90 -12.45
C SER A 290 17.53 2.39 -12.47
N ALA A 291 18.24 1.85 -11.47
CA ALA A 291 18.23 0.44 -11.14
C ALA A 291 18.09 0.24 -9.62
N ILE A 292 17.49 -0.88 -9.24
CA ILE A 292 17.62 -1.38 -7.89
C ILE A 292 18.90 -2.20 -7.84
N LYS A 293 19.85 -1.77 -7.01
CA LYS A 293 21.09 -2.48 -6.72
C LYS A 293 20.97 -3.14 -5.36
N PHE A 294 21.51 -4.35 -5.24
CA PHE A 294 21.64 -5.03 -3.95
C PHE A 294 22.81 -6.01 -3.99
N LYS A 295 23.22 -6.50 -2.83
CA LYS A 295 24.29 -7.46 -2.70
C LYS A 295 23.78 -8.84 -2.32
N ILE A 296 24.44 -9.86 -2.83
CA ILE A 296 24.23 -11.24 -2.43
C ILE A 296 25.57 -11.80 -1.95
N LYS A 297 25.55 -12.49 -0.82
CA LYS A 297 26.67 -13.31 -0.33
C LYS A 297 26.23 -14.76 -0.41
N ALA A 298 26.86 -15.54 -1.29
CA ALA A 298 26.51 -16.91 -1.58
C ALA A 298 27.70 -17.67 -2.17
N ASN A 299 27.77 -18.97 -1.95
CA ASN A 299 28.72 -19.84 -2.66
C ASN A 299 28.29 -20.02 -4.12
N GLU A 300 26.98 -20.15 -4.35
CA GLU A 300 26.38 -20.27 -5.67
C GLU A 300 25.24 -19.25 -5.81
N LEU A 301 25.09 -18.69 -7.01
CA LEU A 301 24.03 -17.69 -7.26
C LEU A 301 22.63 -18.30 -7.13
N PRO A 302 21.78 -17.76 -6.24
CA PRO A 302 20.41 -18.21 -6.11
C PRO A 302 19.57 -17.75 -7.30
N LYS A 303 18.55 -18.52 -7.66
CA LYS A 303 17.51 -18.05 -8.58
C LYS A 303 16.45 -17.26 -7.82
N LEU A 304 16.36 -15.98 -8.12
CA LEU A 304 15.45 -15.05 -7.47
C LEU A 304 14.44 -14.50 -8.46
N LYS A 305 13.18 -14.42 -8.04
CA LYS A 305 12.16 -13.66 -8.72
C LYS A 305 11.87 -12.40 -7.91
N VAL A 306 11.99 -11.24 -8.54
CA VAL A 306 11.70 -9.96 -7.94
C VAL A 306 10.33 -9.49 -8.40
N PHE A 307 9.55 -8.93 -7.48
CA PHE A 307 8.27 -8.29 -7.74
C PHE A 307 8.32 -6.85 -7.30
N LEU A 308 7.80 -5.97 -8.14
CA LEU A 308 7.54 -4.58 -7.80
C LEU A 308 6.02 -4.38 -7.71
N PHE A 309 5.56 -3.76 -6.64
CA PHE A 309 4.16 -3.47 -6.43
C PHE A 309 3.89 -1.98 -6.49
N SER A 310 2.91 -1.61 -7.29
CA SER A 310 2.36 -0.27 -7.34
C SER A 310 1.02 -0.22 -6.60
N TYR A 311 0.80 0.89 -5.91
CA TYR A 311 -0.44 1.16 -5.21
C TYR A 311 -1.62 1.39 -6.17
N LYS A 312 -1.33 1.95 -7.36
CA LYS A 312 -2.27 2.35 -8.42
C LYS A 312 -2.02 1.61 -9.73
N GLY A 313 -2.96 1.73 -10.64
CA GLY A 313 -2.86 1.27 -12.01
C GLY A 313 -3.59 -0.06 -12.28
N LYS A 314 -3.88 -0.31 -13.56
CA LYS A 314 -4.54 -1.55 -14.01
C LYS A 314 -3.67 -2.78 -13.75
N LYS A 315 -2.37 -2.67 -13.93
CA LYS A 315 -1.38 -3.69 -13.56
C LYS A 315 -0.59 -3.22 -12.35
N ARG A 316 -0.88 -3.79 -11.19
CA ARG A 316 -0.30 -3.36 -9.91
C ARG A 316 0.98 -4.12 -9.53
N ARG A 317 1.38 -5.10 -10.32
CA ARG A 317 2.54 -5.94 -10.06
C ARG A 317 3.35 -6.17 -11.33
N LEU A 318 4.64 -5.85 -11.26
CA LEU A 318 5.65 -6.33 -12.19
C LEU A 318 6.40 -7.49 -11.58
N GLN A 319 6.97 -8.36 -12.42
CA GLN A 319 7.82 -9.45 -11.97
C GLN A 319 8.93 -9.72 -12.98
N ILE A 320 10.08 -10.08 -12.48
CA ILE A 320 11.24 -10.49 -13.27
C ILE A 320 11.95 -11.63 -12.53
N VAL A 321 12.45 -12.59 -13.29
CA VAL A 321 13.41 -13.58 -12.81
C VAL A 321 14.79 -13.05 -13.15
N LEU A 322 15.66 -12.93 -12.14
CA LEU A 322 17.04 -12.50 -12.34
C LEU A 322 17.81 -13.61 -13.04
N ASN A 323 18.67 -13.24 -13.95
CA ASN A 323 19.58 -14.11 -14.69
C ASN A 323 21.03 -13.64 -14.51
N ASP A 324 21.99 -14.37 -15.03
CA ASP A 324 23.42 -14.11 -14.84
C ASP A 324 23.85 -12.70 -15.27
N SER A 325 23.15 -12.11 -16.26
CA SER A 325 23.45 -10.74 -16.71
C SER A 325 23.10 -9.65 -15.67
N ASN A 326 22.32 -10.01 -14.65
CA ASN A 326 21.98 -9.10 -13.56
C ASN A 326 23.07 -9.07 -12.47
N PHE A 327 24.07 -9.96 -12.51
CA PHE A 327 25.04 -10.10 -11.43
C PHE A 327 26.47 -9.77 -11.88
N ILE A 328 27.22 -9.17 -10.97
CA ILE A 328 28.65 -8.94 -11.11
C ILE A 328 29.34 -9.64 -9.92
N ASN A 329 30.17 -10.62 -10.20
CA ASN A 329 30.99 -11.26 -9.17
C ASN A 329 32.07 -10.29 -8.68
N ARG A 330 32.16 -10.11 -7.36
CA ARG A 330 33.14 -9.24 -6.68
C ARG A 330 34.25 -10.02 -5.97
N GLY A 331 34.21 -11.33 -6.05
CA GLY A 331 35.10 -12.22 -5.28
C GLY A 331 34.49 -12.63 -3.92
N ASP A 332 35.08 -13.59 -3.27
CA ASP A 332 34.73 -14.08 -1.92
C ASP A 332 33.22 -14.39 -1.74
N GLY A 333 32.60 -14.92 -2.80
CA GLY A 333 31.18 -15.25 -2.78
C GLY A 333 30.24 -14.02 -2.72
N ILE A 334 30.75 -12.83 -3.01
CA ILE A 334 29.96 -11.59 -3.03
C ILE A 334 29.62 -11.22 -4.46
N TYR A 335 28.33 -10.94 -4.68
CA TYR A 335 27.80 -10.51 -5.96
C TYR A 335 27.04 -9.20 -5.80
N ASP A 336 27.28 -8.24 -6.71
CA ASP A 336 26.41 -7.08 -6.89
C ASP A 336 25.31 -7.46 -7.89
N ALA A 337 24.08 -7.32 -7.50
CA ALA A 337 22.92 -7.54 -8.35
C ALA A 337 22.33 -6.20 -8.82
N TYR A 338 21.94 -6.12 -10.09
CA TYR A 338 21.36 -4.94 -10.70
C TYR A 338 20.03 -5.29 -11.38
N LEU A 339 18.99 -4.56 -11.04
CA LEU A 339 17.68 -4.64 -11.68
C LEU A 339 17.37 -3.28 -12.34
N PRO A 340 17.76 -3.06 -13.60
CA PRO A 340 17.42 -1.84 -14.32
C PRO A 340 15.91 -1.72 -14.47
N LEU A 341 15.33 -0.61 -14.01
CA LEU A 341 13.88 -0.44 -14.04
C LEU A 341 13.35 -0.22 -15.46
N LYS A 342 14.19 0.29 -16.37
CA LYS A 342 13.88 0.40 -17.79
C LYS A 342 13.62 -0.96 -18.44
N SER A 343 14.29 -2.03 -18.02
CA SER A 343 14.06 -3.38 -18.56
C SER A 343 12.66 -3.93 -18.28
N LEU A 344 11.91 -3.25 -17.42
CA LEU A 344 10.53 -3.56 -17.07
C LEU A 344 9.50 -2.66 -17.79
N GLU A 345 9.96 -1.83 -18.73
CA GLU A 345 9.14 -0.81 -19.41
C GLU A 345 8.03 -1.39 -20.30
N GLU A 346 8.18 -2.59 -20.84
CA GLU A 346 7.19 -3.28 -21.71
C GLU A 346 5.81 -3.49 -21.06
N HIS A 347 5.64 -3.06 -19.83
CA HIS A 347 4.39 -3.20 -19.09
C HIS A 347 3.64 -1.86 -19.01
N GLU A 348 3.10 -1.39 -20.11
CA GLU A 348 2.33 -0.15 -20.28
C GLU A 348 1.24 0.11 -19.21
N LYS A 349 0.74 -0.93 -18.57
CA LYS A 349 -0.35 -0.85 -17.58
C LYS A 349 0.13 -0.69 -16.13
N PHE A 350 1.44 -0.77 -15.89
CA PHE A 350 2.01 -0.55 -14.56
C PHE A 350 2.30 0.93 -14.35
N THR A 351 1.96 1.47 -13.19
CA THR A 351 2.26 2.87 -12.89
C THR A 351 3.45 3.01 -11.94
N TRP A 352 4.47 3.73 -12.41
CA TRP A 352 5.63 4.11 -11.62
C TRP A 352 5.34 5.27 -10.65
N LYS A 353 4.13 5.85 -10.70
CA LYS A 353 3.70 6.97 -9.84
C LYS A 353 3.38 6.56 -8.41
N SER A 354 3.40 5.28 -8.09
CA SER A 354 2.99 4.79 -6.78
C SER A 354 3.67 3.47 -6.39
N LEU A 355 4.97 3.36 -6.62
CA LEU A 355 5.76 2.22 -6.15
C LEU A 355 5.69 2.13 -4.64
N LYS A 356 5.32 0.98 -4.10
CA LYS A 356 5.11 0.79 -2.66
C LYS A 356 5.98 -0.31 -2.07
N GLU A 357 6.22 -1.38 -2.81
CA GLU A 357 6.81 -2.58 -2.22
C GLU A 357 7.70 -3.32 -3.22
N ILE A 358 8.76 -3.87 -2.72
CA ILE A 358 9.67 -4.77 -3.42
C ILE A 358 9.65 -6.11 -2.71
N ARG A 359 9.47 -7.20 -3.48
CA ARG A 359 9.45 -8.57 -2.95
C ARG A 359 10.44 -9.45 -3.69
N PHE A 360 10.94 -10.41 -2.96
CA PHE A 360 11.82 -11.47 -3.45
C PHE A 360 11.16 -12.82 -3.20
N LYS A 361 11.08 -13.64 -4.23
CA LYS A 361 10.73 -15.04 -4.12
C LYS A 361 11.95 -15.88 -4.47
N VAL A 362 12.36 -16.73 -3.56
CA VAL A 362 13.41 -17.71 -3.79
C VAL A 362 12.84 -18.83 -4.63
N LEU A 363 13.45 -19.09 -5.79
CA LEU A 363 13.05 -20.16 -6.69
C LEU A 363 13.93 -21.39 -6.48
N SER A 364 15.24 -21.18 -6.31
CA SER A 364 16.23 -22.21 -5.95
C SER A 364 17.48 -21.54 -5.38
N GLY A 365 18.30 -22.30 -4.70
CA GLY A 365 19.54 -21.86 -4.08
C GLY A 365 19.68 -22.51 -2.71
N ASN A 366 20.91 -22.60 -2.24
CA ASN A 366 21.22 -23.11 -0.91
C ASN A 366 21.14 -21.99 0.14
N GLN A 367 22.12 -21.87 0.99
CA GLN A 367 22.23 -20.78 1.94
C GLN A 367 22.84 -19.54 1.27
N PHE A 368 22.21 -18.39 1.42
CA PHE A 368 22.74 -17.10 0.96
C PHE A 368 22.21 -15.97 1.82
N GLU A 369 22.86 -14.82 1.74
CA GLU A 369 22.40 -13.59 2.36
C GLU A 369 22.23 -12.50 1.31
N VAL A 370 21.11 -11.77 1.36
CA VAL A 370 20.81 -10.67 0.45
C VAL A 370 20.52 -9.40 1.24
N GLY A 371 21.12 -8.29 0.81
CA GLY A 371 20.97 -7.03 1.54
C GLY A 371 21.59 -5.83 0.80
N ASN A 372 21.75 -4.74 1.52
CA ASN A 372 22.28 -3.48 1.00
C ASN A 372 21.55 -2.99 -0.25
N PHE A 373 20.22 -2.90 -0.14
CA PHE A 373 19.35 -2.49 -1.24
C PHE A 373 19.43 -0.99 -1.46
N GLN A 374 19.61 -0.58 -2.72
CA GLN A 374 19.78 0.81 -3.10
C GLN A 374 19.02 1.12 -4.40
N LEU A 375 18.44 2.29 -4.50
CA LEU A 375 18.02 2.88 -5.77
C LEU A 375 19.19 3.73 -6.27
N ILE A 376 19.68 3.43 -7.47
CA ILE A 376 20.84 4.07 -8.05
C ILE A 376 20.51 4.67 -9.43
N GLU A 377 21.29 5.65 -9.86
CA GLU A 377 21.30 6.04 -11.26
C GLU A 377 21.96 4.93 -12.09
N PHE A 378 21.31 4.56 -13.19
CA PHE A 378 21.78 3.51 -14.08
C PHE A 378 21.45 3.85 -15.53
N ARG A 379 22.48 4.20 -16.30
CA ARG A 379 22.38 4.56 -17.73
C ARG A 379 22.98 3.50 -18.65
N GLY A 380 23.42 2.39 -18.07
CA GLY A 380 24.06 1.31 -18.80
C GLY A 380 23.09 0.41 -19.56
N ASN A 381 23.67 -0.48 -20.39
CA ASN A 381 22.92 -1.58 -20.97
C ASN A 381 22.67 -2.62 -19.86
N PRO A 382 21.43 -3.08 -19.64
CA PRO A 382 21.13 -4.16 -18.67
C PRO A 382 21.97 -5.42 -18.89
N GLN A 383 22.34 -5.71 -20.15
CA GLN A 383 23.18 -6.85 -20.50
C GLN A 383 24.70 -6.59 -20.35
N LYS A 384 25.09 -5.35 -20.01
CA LYS A 384 26.48 -4.96 -19.80
C LYS A 384 26.62 -4.19 -18.49
N PRO A 385 26.55 -4.87 -17.34
CA PRO A 385 26.63 -4.21 -16.02
C PRO A 385 27.92 -3.41 -15.79
N THR A 386 28.99 -3.72 -16.55
CA THR A 386 30.27 -3.02 -16.50
C THR A 386 30.21 -1.56 -17.01
N GLN A 387 29.12 -1.16 -17.68
CA GLN A 387 28.91 0.21 -18.13
C GLN A 387 28.25 1.11 -17.07
N TRP A 388 27.95 0.55 -15.90
CA TRP A 388 27.44 1.35 -14.80
C TRP A 388 28.51 2.32 -14.30
N LYS A 389 28.22 3.61 -14.34
CA LYS A 389 29.01 4.64 -13.68
C LYS A 389 28.39 4.83 -12.28
N GLY A 390 29.00 4.23 -11.28
CA GLY A 390 28.74 4.58 -9.90
C GLY A 390 29.14 6.04 -9.68
N ILE A 391 28.27 6.82 -9.10
CA ILE A 391 28.61 8.12 -8.53
C ILE A 391 29.06 7.88 -7.11
#